data_7048dded82342c6a08e6cb3f4ed69448
#
_entry.id   7048dded82342c6a08e6cb3f4ed69448
#
_cell.length_a   1.000
_cell.length_b   1.000
_cell.length_c   1.000
_cell.angle_alpha   90.00
_cell.angle_beta   90.00
_cell.angle_gamma   90.00
#
_symmetry.space_group_name_H-M   'P 1'
#
loop_
_entity.id
_entity.type
_entity.pdbx_description
1 polymer ?
#
loop_
_entity_poly.entity_id
_entity_poly.type
_entity_poly.pdbx_seq_one_letter_code
_entity_poly.pdbx_strand_id
1 'polypeptide(L)'
;TDPAAHFDLLENHHTILVKKGTSAYRRYYASARYWINNITVADYLKPRKTQIYIETWHGTPLKRLGCDIETDSDPRQTRSHMHRRYRAKGKKVTFFPSPSPYYSEKIASAFAIGDPSVKFVASGYPRNDKLFHYTSEEIQKKKEALHIPEGKKVLLYTPTWRDSSLDENGAFSLPDGFDVNVLMDMLGSDYILLFRAHHQIGAAKIKDNPVIYDVSDVESVNDLYLVSDLMITDYSSTMFDYANLMRPMVFHMYDADSYKQDVRGLYLSPEELPGPITKTEQELVDAIHRQ
;
A
#
# COMPACT_ATOMS: atom_id res chain seq x y z
N THR A 1 16.63 3.84 6.94
CA THR A 1 15.72 4.07 8.09
C THR A 1 16.49 4.91 9.08
N ASP A 2 15.93 6.03 9.48
CA ASP A 2 16.49 6.88 10.51
C ASP A 2 16.33 6.17 11.87
N PRO A 3 17.41 5.93 12.64
CA PRO A 3 17.29 5.34 13.97
C PRO A 3 16.39 6.14 14.91
N ALA A 4 16.32 7.47 14.75
CA ALA A 4 15.47 8.33 15.57
C ALA A 4 13.96 8.07 15.35
N ALA A 5 13.56 7.61 14.16
CA ALA A 5 12.18 7.25 13.85
C ALA A 5 11.73 5.91 14.50
N HIS A 6 12.64 5.20 15.17
CA HIS A 6 12.39 3.88 15.78
C HIS A 6 12.91 3.85 17.22
N PHE A 7 12.69 4.95 17.93
CA PHE A 7 13.19 5.11 19.29
C PHE A 7 12.62 4.04 20.25
N ASP A 8 11.37 3.66 20.06
CA ASP A 8 10.71 2.56 20.77
C ASP A 8 11.45 1.21 20.61
N LEU A 9 12.00 0.95 19.43
CA LEU A 9 12.78 -0.25 19.17
C LEU A 9 14.17 -0.18 19.82
N LEU A 10 14.75 1.02 20.02
CA LEU A 10 16.03 1.20 20.69
C LEU A 10 15.92 0.94 22.19
N GLU A 11 14.79 1.23 22.81
CA GLU A 11 14.53 0.95 24.23
C GLU A 11 14.27 -0.54 24.49
N ASN A 12 13.97 -1.32 23.46
CA ASN A 12 13.75 -2.75 23.57
C ASN A 12 15.07 -3.49 23.63
N HIS A 13 15.47 -3.95 24.82
CA HIS A 13 16.74 -4.66 25.05
C HIS A 13 16.88 -5.98 24.23
N HIS A 14 15.83 -6.47 23.60
CA HIS A 14 15.84 -7.66 22.75
C HIS A 14 16.00 -7.34 21.25
N THR A 15 16.02 -6.05 20.88
CA THR A 15 16.11 -5.59 19.49
C THR A 15 17.49 -5.00 19.22
N ILE A 16 18.11 -5.44 18.12
CA ILE A 16 19.39 -4.91 17.63
C ILE A 16 19.16 -4.26 16.28
N LEU A 17 19.33 -2.94 16.20
CA LEU A 17 19.27 -2.20 14.94
C LEU A 17 20.59 -2.34 14.18
N VAL A 18 20.51 -2.70 12.91
CA VAL A 18 21.68 -2.95 12.07
C VAL A 18 21.58 -2.18 10.76
N LYS A 19 22.56 -1.36 10.46
CA LYS A 19 22.61 -0.59 9.21
C LYS A 19 22.78 -1.54 8.01
N LYS A 20 21.89 -1.41 7.03
CA LYS A 20 21.92 -2.18 5.78
C LYS A 20 23.28 -2.01 5.06
N GLY A 21 23.80 -3.11 4.52
CA GLY A 21 25.05 -3.12 3.73
C GLY A 21 26.35 -3.24 4.56
N THR A 22 26.27 -3.17 5.90
CA THR A 22 27.44 -3.32 6.78
C THR A 22 27.87 -4.78 6.97
N SER A 23 29.04 -5.02 7.54
CA SER A 23 29.50 -6.37 7.92
C SER A 23 28.57 -7.00 8.98
N ALA A 24 28.09 -6.20 9.94
CA ALA A 24 27.13 -6.64 10.94
C ALA A 24 25.83 -7.12 10.28
N TYR A 25 25.28 -6.37 9.32
CA TYR A 25 24.10 -6.76 8.55
C TYR A 25 24.26 -8.14 7.90
N ARG A 26 25.41 -8.38 7.23
CA ARG A 26 25.70 -9.68 6.60
C ARG A 26 25.86 -10.80 7.63
N ARG A 27 26.52 -10.51 8.77
CA ARG A 27 26.71 -11.46 9.86
C ARG A 27 25.39 -11.91 10.46
N TYR A 28 24.47 -10.97 10.74
CA TYR A 28 23.16 -11.32 11.29
C TYR A 28 22.33 -12.15 10.31
N TYR A 29 22.30 -11.82 9.02
CA TYR A 29 21.66 -12.67 8.02
C TYR A 29 22.31 -14.07 7.94
N ALA A 30 23.62 -14.15 8.08
CA ALA A 30 24.31 -15.43 8.06
C ALA A 30 24.03 -16.29 9.29
N SER A 31 23.80 -15.71 10.48
CA SER A 31 23.60 -16.44 11.73
C SER A 31 22.13 -16.66 12.09
N ALA A 32 21.21 -15.79 11.65
CA ALA A 32 19.80 -15.89 11.96
C ALA A 32 19.17 -17.17 11.38
N ARG A 33 18.42 -17.89 12.19
CA ARG A 33 17.65 -19.06 11.73
C ARG A 33 16.42 -18.65 10.91
N TYR A 34 15.76 -17.54 11.28
CA TYR A 34 14.57 -17.03 10.63
C TYR A 34 14.86 -15.67 10.00
N TRP A 35 14.47 -15.53 8.75
CA TRP A 35 14.49 -14.26 8.05
C TRP A 35 13.03 -13.85 7.80
N ILE A 36 12.65 -12.66 8.23
CA ILE A 36 11.32 -12.10 7.99
C ILE A 36 11.50 -10.77 7.28
N ASN A 37 10.95 -10.64 6.09
CA ASN A 37 11.05 -9.43 5.29
C ASN A 37 9.72 -9.14 4.59
N ASN A 38 9.44 -7.86 4.41
CA ASN A 38 8.31 -7.36 3.62
C ASN A 38 8.74 -6.81 2.25
N ILE A 39 10.04 -6.76 2.02
CA ILE A 39 10.66 -6.43 0.74
C ILE A 39 11.74 -7.48 0.50
N THR A 40 11.79 -8.01 -0.71
CA THR A 40 12.78 -9.04 -1.03
C THR A 40 14.20 -8.65 -0.65
N VAL A 41 14.91 -9.59 -0.03
CA VAL A 41 16.32 -9.39 0.37
C VAL A 41 17.24 -9.14 -0.82
N ALA A 42 18.39 -8.52 -0.53
CA ALA A 42 19.40 -8.25 -1.54
C ALA A 42 19.84 -9.54 -2.28
N ASP A 43 20.20 -9.41 -3.56
CA ASP A 43 20.47 -10.57 -4.42
C ASP A 43 21.66 -11.43 -3.93
N TYR A 44 22.65 -10.80 -3.29
CA TYR A 44 23.80 -11.49 -2.71
C TYR A 44 23.49 -12.29 -1.44
N LEU A 45 22.36 -12.03 -0.77
CA LEU A 45 21.93 -12.80 0.39
C LEU A 45 21.21 -14.07 -0.08
N LYS A 46 21.75 -15.20 0.32
CA LYS A 46 21.18 -16.52 0.01
C LYS A 46 20.97 -17.29 1.30
N PRO A 47 19.72 -17.65 1.65
CA PRO A 47 19.46 -18.47 2.83
C PRO A 47 20.10 -19.86 2.67
N ARG A 48 20.65 -20.39 3.76
CA ARG A 48 21.14 -21.77 3.82
C ARG A 48 19.96 -22.72 4.00
N LYS A 49 20.14 -24.00 3.71
CA LYS A 49 19.10 -25.04 3.84
C LYS A 49 18.49 -25.13 5.25
N THR A 50 19.24 -24.73 6.29
CA THR A 50 18.80 -24.71 7.68
C THR A 50 18.10 -23.42 8.10
N GLN A 51 18.06 -22.41 7.22
CA GLN A 51 17.43 -21.13 7.48
C GLN A 51 16.04 -21.10 6.83
N ILE A 52 15.12 -20.44 7.51
CA ILE A 52 13.73 -20.27 7.06
C ILE A 52 13.55 -18.82 6.67
N TYR A 53 13.17 -18.59 5.41
CA TYR A 53 12.88 -17.25 4.90
C TYR A 53 11.37 -17.07 4.71
N ILE A 54 10.80 -16.13 5.44
CA ILE A 54 9.40 -15.72 5.38
C ILE A 54 9.35 -14.37 4.67
N GLU A 55 8.70 -14.35 3.51
CA GLU A 55 8.47 -13.11 2.75
C GLU A 55 7.01 -12.68 2.96
N THR A 56 6.79 -11.64 3.78
CA THR A 56 5.44 -11.15 4.07
C THR A 56 4.88 -10.31 2.94
N TRP A 57 5.74 -9.87 2.03
CA TRP A 57 5.40 -8.90 1.01
C TRP A 57 4.80 -7.61 1.63
N HIS A 58 4.27 -6.72 0.82
CA HIS A 58 3.81 -5.40 1.29
C HIS A 58 2.44 -4.98 0.72
N GLY A 59 1.69 -5.91 0.15
CA GLY A 59 0.33 -5.67 -0.35
C GLY A 59 -0.16 -6.79 -1.25
N THR A 60 -1.46 -6.98 -1.30
CA THR A 60 -2.10 -7.83 -2.30
C THR A 60 -2.00 -7.15 -3.65
N PRO A 61 -1.49 -7.83 -4.69
CA PRO A 61 -1.21 -7.15 -5.95
C PRO A 61 -2.49 -6.87 -6.73
N LEU A 62 -2.74 -5.59 -7.01
CA LEU A 62 -3.70 -5.16 -8.01
C LEU A 62 -3.03 -5.03 -9.39
N LYS A 63 -1.82 -4.50 -9.41
CA LYS A 63 -0.99 -4.34 -10.62
C LYS A 63 -0.19 -5.62 -10.87
N ARG A 64 -0.02 -6.01 -12.15
CA ARG A 64 0.84 -7.15 -12.51
C ARG A 64 2.25 -6.98 -11.98
N LEU A 65 2.85 -8.06 -11.56
CA LEU A 65 4.17 -8.09 -10.93
C LEU A 65 5.12 -9.07 -11.63
N GLY A 66 6.39 -8.80 -11.55
CA GLY A 66 7.45 -9.75 -11.86
C GLY A 66 7.29 -10.44 -13.21
N CYS A 67 7.12 -11.75 -13.18
CA CYS A 67 7.01 -12.58 -14.39
C CYS A 67 5.70 -12.39 -15.16
N ASP A 68 4.69 -11.78 -14.57
CA ASP A 68 3.39 -11.51 -15.20
C ASP A 68 3.35 -10.18 -15.94
N ILE A 69 4.43 -9.39 -15.90
CA ILE A 69 4.56 -8.17 -16.70
C ILE A 69 5.00 -8.54 -18.10
N GLU A 70 4.18 -8.17 -19.09
CA GLU A 70 4.38 -8.53 -20.50
C GLU A 70 5.08 -7.44 -21.33
N THR A 71 5.17 -6.21 -20.79
CA THR A 71 5.72 -5.04 -21.47
C THR A 71 7.03 -4.57 -20.86
N ASP A 72 7.88 -3.90 -21.65
CA ASP A 72 9.07 -3.19 -21.16
C ASP A 72 8.69 -1.77 -20.71
N SER A 73 7.82 -1.66 -19.73
CA SER A 73 7.28 -0.39 -19.21
C SER A 73 8.17 0.29 -18.16
N ASP A 74 9.18 -0.38 -17.61
CA ASP A 74 10.10 0.21 -16.63
C ASP A 74 11.39 0.67 -17.34
N PRO A 75 11.64 2.00 -17.44
CA PRO A 75 12.84 2.52 -18.12
C PRO A 75 14.15 2.12 -17.42
N ARG A 76 14.08 1.65 -16.17
CA ARG A 76 15.27 1.28 -15.37
C ARG A 76 15.73 -0.16 -15.61
N GLN A 77 14.91 -1.02 -16.21
CA GLN A 77 15.22 -2.43 -16.40
C GLN A 77 14.39 -3.08 -17.51
N THR A 78 15.00 -3.98 -18.27
CA THR A 78 14.28 -4.78 -19.25
C THR A 78 13.38 -5.82 -18.59
N ARG A 79 12.29 -6.22 -19.26
CA ARG A 79 11.39 -7.30 -18.84
C ARG A 79 12.16 -8.59 -18.51
N SER A 80 13.08 -8.98 -19.38
CA SER A 80 13.88 -10.20 -19.17
C SER A 80 14.73 -10.16 -17.90
N HIS A 81 15.28 -8.98 -17.57
CA HIS A 81 16.04 -8.78 -16.32
C HIS A 81 15.13 -8.88 -15.10
N MET A 82 13.97 -8.23 -15.17
CA MET A 82 12.96 -8.27 -14.09
C MET A 82 12.47 -9.70 -13.84
N HIS A 83 12.07 -10.43 -14.89
CA HIS A 83 11.63 -11.83 -14.78
C HIS A 83 12.70 -12.71 -14.14
N ARG A 84 13.98 -12.58 -14.55
CA ARG A 84 15.08 -13.32 -13.95
C ARG A 84 15.24 -13.01 -12.46
N ARG A 85 15.13 -11.73 -12.08
CA ARG A 85 15.20 -11.31 -10.67
C ARG A 85 14.06 -11.89 -9.84
N TYR A 86 12.82 -11.80 -10.31
CA TYR A 86 11.68 -12.33 -9.59
C TYR A 86 11.77 -13.86 -9.40
N ARG A 87 12.12 -14.61 -10.45
CA ARG A 87 12.39 -16.05 -10.34
C ARG A 87 13.48 -16.37 -9.32
N ALA A 88 14.57 -15.62 -9.34
CA ALA A 88 15.68 -15.82 -8.40
C ALA A 88 15.26 -15.51 -6.94
N LYS A 89 14.37 -14.53 -6.74
CA LYS A 89 13.83 -14.17 -5.42
C LYS A 89 12.86 -15.23 -4.93
N GLY A 90 11.93 -15.70 -5.75
CA GLY A 90 10.99 -16.77 -5.39
C GLY A 90 11.69 -18.04 -4.89
N LYS A 91 12.80 -18.41 -5.51
CA LYS A 91 13.61 -19.59 -5.10
C LYS A 91 14.25 -19.47 -3.70
N LYS A 92 14.30 -18.27 -3.12
CA LYS A 92 14.89 -18.06 -1.79
C LYS A 92 13.87 -18.23 -0.65
N VAL A 93 12.58 -18.06 -0.94
CA VAL A 93 11.53 -17.99 0.06
C VAL A 93 11.12 -19.38 0.50
N THR A 94 10.88 -19.56 1.80
CA THR A 94 10.31 -20.78 2.36
C THR A 94 8.80 -20.63 2.54
N PHE A 95 8.35 -19.49 3.08
CA PHE A 95 6.94 -19.26 3.39
C PHE A 95 6.49 -17.85 2.91
N PHE A 96 5.27 -17.81 2.40
CA PHE A 96 4.50 -16.59 2.20
C PHE A 96 3.25 -16.62 3.10
N PRO A 97 3.11 -15.74 4.11
CA PRO A 97 1.81 -15.45 4.71
C PRO A 97 0.84 -14.97 3.63
N SER A 98 -0.31 -15.60 3.55
CA SER A 98 -1.28 -15.33 2.49
C SER A 98 -2.61 -14.85 3.07
N PRO A 99 -3.11 -13.69 2.64
CA PRO A 99 -4.42 -13.20 3.03
C PRO A 99 -5.57 -13.85 2.25
N SER A 100 -5.28 -14.48 1.09
CA SER A 100 -6.33 -15.04 0.25
C SER A 100 -5.78 -16.01 -0.81
N PRO A 101 -6.62 -16.90 -1.38
CA PRO A 101 -6.24 -17.71 -2.54
C PRO A 101 -5.78 -16.87 -3.74
N TYR A 102 -6.44 -15.73 -3.99
CA TYR A 102 -6.05 -14.76 -5.03
C TYR A 102 -4.60 -14.30 -4.87
N TYR A 103 -4.22 -13.88 -3.67
CA TYR A 103 -2.83 -13.48 -3.38
C TYR A 103 -1.85 -14.62 -3.67
N SER A 104 -2.15 -15.82 -3.17
CA SER A 104 -1.27 -16.99 -3.37
C SER A 104 -1.05 -17.29 -4.85
N GLU A 105 -2.12 -17.26 -5.65
CA GLU A 105 -2.06 -17.47 -7.10
C GLU A 105 -1.20 -16.41 -7.79
N LYS A 106 -1.47 -15.12 -7.52
CA LYS A 106 -0.77 -14.03 -8.22
C LYS A 106 0.69 -13.94 -7.80
N ILE A 107 1.02 -14.16 -6.53
CA ILE A 107 2.42 -14.19 -6.08
C ILE A 107 3.14 -15.43 -6.62
N ALA A 108 2.51 -16.60 -6.65
CA ALA A 108 3.11 -17.79 -7.24
C ALA A 108 3.47 -17.57 -8.70
N SER A 109 2.57 -16.99 -9.49
CA SER A 109 2.79 -16.65 -10.89
C SER A 109 3.89 -15.59 -11.04
N ALA A 110 3.77 -14.45 -10.35
CA ALA A 110 4.70 -13.34 -10.45
C ALA A 110 6.15 -13.71 -10.13
N PHE A 111 6.35 -14.60 -9.16
CA PHE A 111 7.67 -15.10 -8.75
C PHE A 111 8.06 -16.42 -9.45
N ALA A 112 7.21 -16.94 -10.35
CA ALA A 112 7.36 -18.22 -11.01
C ALA A 112 7.68 -19.36 -10.02
N ILE A 113 6.87 -19.47 -8.96
CA ILE A 113 7.03 -20.47 -7.92
C ILE A 113 6.36 -21.76 -8.37
N GLY A 114 7.16 -22.70 -8.82
CA GLY A 114 6.71 -24.06 -9.15
C GLY A 114 7.22 -25.10 -8.14
N ASP A 115 8.01 -24.69 -7.16
CA ASP A 115 8.60 -25.56 -6.15
C ASP A 115 7.58 -25.83 -5.03
N PRO A 116 7.14 -27.07 -4.81
CA PRO A 116 6.17 -27.41 -3.77
C PRO A 116 6.72 -27.24 -2.34
N SER A 117 8.04 -27.04 -2.18
CA SER A 117 8.63 -26.74 -0.88
C SER A 117 8.32 -25.30 -0.40
N VAL A 118 7.99 -24.40 -1.31
CA VAL A 118 7.52 -23.05 -0.98
C VAL A 118 6.05 -23.11 -0.56
N LYS A 119 5.77 -22.67 0.65
CA LYS A 119 4.42 -22.76 1.23
C LYS A 119 3.74 -21.40 1.31
N PHE A 120 2.52 -21.34 0.82
CA PHE A 120 1.58 -20.26 1.12
C PHE A 120 0.77 -20.63 2.35
N VAL A 121 0.88 -19.82 3.41
CA VAL A 121 0.21 -20.08 4.69
C VAL A 121 -0.98 -19.12 4.80
N ALA A 122 -2.19 -19.67 4.85
CA ALA A 122 -3.43 -18.89 4.98
C ALA A 122 -3.55 -18.31 6.40
N SER A 123 -2.78 -17.26 6.68
CA SER A 123 -2.69 -16.60 7.99
C SER A 123 -3.10 -15.12 7.96
N GLY A 124 -3.49 -14.59 6.81
CA GLY A 124 -3.63 -13.15 6.65
C GLY A 124 -2.27 -12.43 6.60
N TYR A 125 -2.33 -11.09 6.58
CA TYR A 125 -1.15 -10.24 6.78
C TYR A 125 -1.03 -9.87 8.25
N PRO A 126 0.10 -10.13 8.92
CA PRO A 126 0.31 -9.72 10.32
C PRO A 126 0.09 -8.22 10.55
N ARG A 127 0.42 -7.38 9.55
CA ARG A 127 0.18 -5.93 9.64
C ARG A 127 -1.30 -5.55 9.79
N ASN A 128 -2.23 -6.42 9.35
CA ASN A 128 -3.66 -6.17 9.37
C ASN A 128 -4.35 -6.69 10.64
N ASP A 129 -3.63 -7.37 11.54
CA ASP A 129 -4.20 -7.91 12.79
C ASP A 129 -4.91 -6.81 13.59
N LYS A 130 -4.37 -5.59 13.58
CA LYS A 130 -4.97 -4.42 14.23
C LYS A 130 -6.36 -4.07 13.72
N LEU A 131 -6.68 -4.42 12.46
CA LEU A 131 -7.99 -4.16 11.86
C LEU A 131 -9.08 -5.13 12.36
N PHE A 132 -8.69 -6.17 13.10
CA PHE A 132 -9.59 -7.16 13.72
C PHE A 132 -9.63 -7.04 15.24
N HIS A 133 -8.66 -6.32 15.83
CA HIS A 133 -8.49 -6.19 17.27
C HIS A 133 -8.41 -4.71 17.65
N TYR A 134 -9.56 -4.06 17.76
CA TYR A 134 -9.70 -2.67 18.16
C TYR A 134 -10.98 -2.44 18.97
N THR A 135 -11.01 -1.38 19.75
CA THR A 135 -12.18 -0.95 20.51
C THR A 135 -12.70 0.39 19.99
N SER A 136 -13.97 0.69 20.27
CA SER A 136 -14.54 2.02 19.97
C SER A 136 -13.79 3.14 20.68
N GLU A 137 -13.29 2.89 21.87
CA GLU A 137 -12.49 3.86 22.64
C GLU A 137 -11.15 4.17 21.96
N GLU A 138 -10.47 3.16 21.39
CA GLU A 138 -9.24 3.35 20.63
C GLU A 138 -9.47 4.15 19.35
N ILE A 139 -10.59 3.90 18.64
CA ILE A 139 -10.99 4.71 17.48
C ILE A 139 -11.23 6.17 17.91
N GLN A 140 -11.95 6.38 19.00
CA GLN A 140 -12.24 7.73 19.48
C GLN A 140 -10.97 8.50 19.85
N LYS A 141 -10.05 7.87 20.59
CA LYS A 141 -8.74 8.47 20.90
C LYS A 141 -7.94 8.85 19.65
N LYS A 142 -8.03 8.03 18.59
CA LYS A 142 -7.36 8.34 17.31
C LYS A 142 -8.04 9.50 16.58
N LYS A 143 -9.37 9.58 16.58
CA LYS A 143 -10.10 10.72 16.04
C LYS A 143 -9.73 12.01 16.77
N GLU A 144 -9.64 11.97 18.10
CA GLU A 144 -9.19 13.10 18.92
C GLU A 144 -7.75 13.53 18.62
N ALA A 145 -6.83 12.56 18.49
CA ALA A 145 -5.42 12.83 18.14
C ALA A 145 -5.27 13.46 16.74
N LEU A 146 -6.18 13.16 15.82
CA LEU A 146 -6.25 13.75 14.48
C LEU A 146 -7.12 15.02 14.44
N HIS A 147 -7.62 15.48 15.59
CA HIS A 147 -8.51 16.64 15.72
C HIS A 147 -9.78 16.55 14.85
N ILE A 148 -10.29 15.34 14.63
CA ILE A 148 -11.52 15.12 13.86
C ILE A 148 -12.73 15.52 14.74
N PRO A 149 -13.56 16.49 14.31
CA PRO A 149 -14.73 16.88 15.07
C PRO A 149 -15.75 15.75 15.21
N GLU A 150 -16.43 15.71 16.34
CA GLU A 150 -17.48 14.74 16.59
C GLU A 150 -18.65 14.91 15.61
N GLY A 151 -19.28 13.81 15.23
CA GLY A 151 -20.43 13.79 14.33
C GLY A 151 -20.12 13.95 12.83
N LYS A 152 -18.85 14.10 12.44
CA LYS A 152 -18.46 14.17 11.03
C LYS A 152 -18.25 12.80 10.42
N LYS A 153 -18.66 12.63 9.16
CA LYS A 153 -18.27 11.50 8.34
C LYS A 153 -16.84 11.68 7.82
N VAL A 154 -16.02 10.66 7.97
CA VAL A 154 -14.60 10.70 7.65
C VAL A 154 -14.32 9.96 6.35
N LEU A 155 -13.88 10.69 5.35
CA LEU A 155 -13.43 10.14 4.07
C LEU A 155 -11.92 9.99 4.12
N LEU A 156 -11.40 8.86 3.67
CA LEU A 156 -9.96 8.66 3.49
C LEU A 156 -9.65 8.60 1.99
N TYR A 157 -8.88 9.55 1.49
CA TYR A 157 -8.43 9.55 0.10
C TYR A 157 -6.96 9.13 -0.01
N THR A 158 -6.74 8.02 -0.71
CA THR A 158 -5.42 7.41 -0.92
C THR A 158 -5.13 7.29 -2.42
N PRO A 159 -4.78 8.39 -3.10
CA PRO A 159 -4.46 8.37 -4.52
C PRO A 159 -3.17 7.58 -4.80
N THR A 160 -3.14 6.90 -5.95
CA THR A 160 -1.90 6.35 -6.49
C THR A 160 -1.14 7.45 -7.25
N TRP A 161 0.17 7.53 -7.01
CA TRP A 161 1.04 8.39 -7.79
C TRP A 161 1.18 7.86 -9.24
N ARG A 162 1.53 8.75 -10.16
CA ARG A 162 1.78 8.40 -11.56
C ARG A 162 3.27 8.49 -11.85
N ASP A 163 3.81 7.45 -12.46
CA ASP A 163 5.23 7.40 -12.88
C ASP A 163 5.58 8.52 -13.88
N SER A 164 4.57 9.02 -14.61
CA SER A 164 4.70 10.09 -15.61
C SER A 164 4.53 11.51 -15.07
N SER A 165 4.13 11.68 -13.81
CA SER A 165 3.76 12.99 -13.24
C SER A 165 4.88 13.58 -12.36
N LEU A 166 6.12 13.63 -12.88
CA LEU A 166 7.22 14.34 -12.22
C LEU A 166 7.13 15.84 -12.53
N ASP A 167 7.18 16.67 -11.49
CA ASP A 167 7.33 18.11 -11.64
C ASP A 167 8.78 18.49 -12.00
N GLU A 168 9.02 19.78 -12.25
CA GLU A 168 10.35 20.33 -12.60
C GLU A 168 11.42 20.07 -11.52
N ASN A 169 11.01 19.77 -10.28
CA ASN A 169 11.88 19.48 -9.13
C ASN A 169 12.07 17.99 -8.89
N GLY A 170 11.48 17.14 -9.74
CA GLY A 170 11.53 15.69 -9.59
C GLY A 170 10.60 15.13 -8.50
N ALA A 171 9.65 15.93 -8.00
CA ALA A 171 8.58 15.46 -7.13
C ALA A 171 7.39 14.99 -7.96
N PHE A 172 6.73 13.93 -7.50
CA PHE A 172 5.50 13.47 -8.15
C PHE A 172 4.34 14.41 -7.82
N SER A 173 3.53 14.73 -8.81
CA SER A 173 2.27 15.48 -8.66
C SER A 173 1.08 14.52 -8.76
N LEU A 174 -0.06 14.96 -8.22
CA LEU A 174 -1.33 14.34 -8.60
C LEU A 174 -1.61 14.67 -10.08
N PRO A 175 -2.17 13.74 -10.86
CA PRO A 175 -2.57 14.04 -12.23
C PRO A 175 -3.60 15.18 -12.26
N ASP A 176 -3.53 16.00 -13.29
CA ASP A 176 -4.54 17.04 -13.55
C ASP A 176 -5.93 16.42 -13.77
N GLY A 177 -6.98 17.14 -13.39
CA GLY A 177 -8.37 16.73 -13.63
C GLY A 177 -9.17 16.36 -12.40
N PHE A 178 -8.59 16.43 -11.18
CA PHE A 178 -9.31 16.25 -9.92
C PHE A 178 -8.83 17.26 -8.86
N ASP A 179 -9.77 18.02 -8.29
CA ASP A 179 -9.51 18.97 -7.20
C ASP A 179 -10.28 18.56 -5.94
N VAL A 180 -9.54 18.15 -4.92
CA VAL A 180 -10.11 17.75 -3.62
C VAL A 180 -10.87 18.90 -2.93
N ASN A 181 -10.54 20.16 -3.21
CA ASN A 181 -11.25 21.31 -2.64
C ASN A 181 -12.65 21.42 -3.28
N VAL A 182 -12.75 21.26 -4.59
CA VAL A 182 -14.02 21.22 -5.31
C VAL A 182 -14.89 20.08 -4.79
N LEU A 183 -14.31 18.89 -4.60
CA LEU A 183 -15.03 17.77 -4.01
C LEU A 183 -15.62 18.12 -2.64
N MET A 184 -14.81 18.70 -1.75
CA MET A 184 -15.25 19.01 -0.38
C MET A 184 -16.27 20.15 -0.34
N ASP A 185 -16.16 21.13 -1.24
CA ASP A 185 -17.16 22.19 -1.40
C ASP A 185 -18.52 21.62 -1.85
N MET A 186 -18.54 20.60 -2.72
CA MET A 186 -19.75 19.92 -3.16
C MET A 186 -20.36 19.02 -2.09
N LEU A 187 -19.54 18.35 -1.26
CA LEU A 187 -19.99 17.46 -0.18
C LEU A 187 -20.53 18.25 1.03
N GLY A 188 -20.03 19.47 1.22
CA GLY A 188 -20.41 20.33 2.36
C GLY A 188 -19.78 19.97 3.69
N SER A 189 -20.26 20.63 4.75
CA SER A 189 -19.57 20.64 6.04
C SER A 189 -19.69 19.37 6.87
N ASP A 190 -20.51 18.40 6.48
CA ASP A 190 -20.71 17.16 7.25
C ASP A 190 -19.59 16.14 7.10
N TYR A 191 -18.67 16.40 6.18
CA TYR A 191 -17.57 15.53 5.85
C TYR A 191 -16.21 16.12 6.25
N ILE A 192 -15.27 15.24 6.59
CA ILE A 192 -13.85 15.52 6.75
C ILE A 192 -13.10 14.62 5.76
N LEU A 193 -12.13 15.16 5.04
CA LEU A 193 -11.25 14.41 4.16
C LEU A 193 -9.88 14.23 4.81
N LEU A 194 -9.50 12.99 5.07
CA LEU A 194 -8.13 12.61 5.37
C LEU A 194 -7.41 12.33 4.05
N PHE A 195 -6.53 13.23 3.67
CA PHE A 195 -5.73 13.10 2.45
C PHE A 195 -4.39 12.44 2.79
N ARG A 196 -4.14 11.27 2.22
CA ARG A 196 -2.86 10.59 2.37
C ARG A 196 -2.16 10.46 1.03
N ALA A 197 -1.26 11.36 0.76
CA ALA A 197 -0.36 11.25 -0.39
C ALA A 197 0.69 10.16 -0.17
N HIS A 198 1.24 9.62 -1.26
CA HIS A 198 2.45 8.81 -1.20
C HIS A 198 3.63 9.71 -0.79
N HIS A 199 4.56 9.21 0.04
CA HIS A 199 5.73 9.96 0.52
C HIS A 199 6.65 10.57 -0.57
N GLN A 200 6.41 10.22 -1.83
CA GLN A 200 7.10 10.78 -3.00
C GLN A 200 6.30 11.90 -3.71
N ILE A 201 5.06 12.14 -3.30
CA ILE A 201 4.28 13.28 -3.79
C ILE A 201 4.77 14.48 -2.98
N GLY A 202 5.36 15.48 -3.66
CA GLY A 202 5.65 16.78 -3.06
C GLY A 202 4.37 17.38 -2.50
N ALA A 203 4.48 18.28 -1.52
CA ALA A 203 3.35 18.87 -0.81
C ALA A 203 2.21 19.15 -1.80
N ALA A 204 1.19 18.30 -1.76
CA ALA A 204 0.04 18.47 -2.63
C ALA A 204 -0.49 19.88 -2.39
N LYS A 205 -0.90 20.57 -3.45
CA LYS A 205 -1.49 21.91 -3.37
C LYS A 205 -2.88 21.81 -2.72
N ILE A 206 -2.90 21.31 -1.48
CA ILE A 206 -4.08 21.42 -0.63
C ILE A 206 -4.09 22.88 -0.20
N LYS A 207 -5.06 23.65 -0.69
CA LYS A 207 -5.32 24.98 -0.16
C LYS A 207 -5.67 24.85 1.31
N ASP A 208 -5.44 25.88 2.10
CA ASP A 208 -5.92 25.95 3.48
C ASP A 208 -7.45 25.73 3.50
N ASN A 209 -7.83 24.49 3.69
CA ASN A 209 -9.22 24.07 3.74
C ASN A 209 -9.45 23.35 5.09
N PRO A 210 -10.29 23.89 5.97
CA PRO A 210 -10.45 23.41 7.34
C PRO A 210 -11.05 22.00 7.45
N VAL A 211 -11.57 21.45 6.35
CA VAL A 211 -12.15 20.08 6.32
C VAL A 211 -11.25 19.08 5.58
N ILE A 212 -10.05 19.49 5.13
CA ILE A 212 -9.06 18.61 4.49
C ILE A 212 -7.83 18.52 5.39
N TYR A 213 -7.53 17.34 5.87
CA TYR A 213 -6.39 17.07 6.74
C TYR A 213 -5.35 16.25 5.98
N ASP A 214 -4.16 16.83 5.79
CA ASP A 214 -3.02 16.07 5.28
C ASP A 214 -2.51 15.13 6.37
N VAL A 215 -2.69 13.84 6.13
CA VAL A 215 -2.26 12.76 7.03
C VAL A 215 -1.15 11.90 6.43
N SER A 216 -0.41 12.47 5.47
CA SER A 216 0.68 11.76 4.77
C SER A 216 1.79 11.32 5.72
N ASP A 217 2.05 12.09 6.79
CA ASP A 217 3.06 11.81 7.81
C ASP A 217 2.59 10.85 8.92
N VAL A 218 1.32 10.47 8.93
CA VAL A 218 0.82 9.49 9.91
C VAL A 218 1.46 8.13 9.63
N GLU A 219 2.24 7.61 10.59
CA GLU A 219 3.02 6.40 10.40
C GLU A 219 2.15 5.18 10.06
N SER A 220 1.11 4.95 10.85
CA SER A 220 0.22 3.79 10.72
C SER A 220 -0.97 4.08 9.82
N VAL A 221 -0.96 3.54 8.60
CA VAL A 221 -2.12 3.61 7.71
C VAL A 221 -3.35 2.89 8.28
N ASN A 222 -3.15 1.86 9.11
CA ASN A 222 -4.26 1.16 9.77
C ASN A 222 -5.04 2.08 10.72
N ASP A 223 -4.36 3.06 11.33
CA ASP A 223 -5.04 4.03 12.18
C ASP A 223 -5.97 4.93 11.37
N LEU A 224 -5.57 5.28 10.15
CA LEU A 224 -6.43 6.02 9.22
C LEU A 224 -7.60 5.16 8.72
N TYR A 225 -7.36 3.88 8.46
CA TYR A 225 -8.45 2.96 8.10
C TYR A 225 -9.48 2.85 9.21
N LEU A 226 -9.04 2.74 10.47
CA LEU A 226 -9.95 2.58 11.61
C LEU A 226 -10.83 3.81 11.85
N VAL A 227 -10.33 5.02 11.60
CA VAL A 227 -11.09 6.27 11.84
C VAL A 227 -11.95 6.70 10.65
N SER A 228 -11.72 6.15 9.46
CA SER A 228 -12.47 6.52 8.25
C SER A 228 -13.75 5.71 8.08
N ASP A 229 -14.80 6.35 7.60
CA ASP A 229 -16.09 5.73 7.33
C ASP A 229 -16.19 5.21 5.89
N LEU A 230 -15.46 5.84 4.95
CA LEU A 230 -15.41 5.48 3.54
C LEU A 230 -13.99 5.74 2.99
N MET A 231 -13.51 4.87 2.11
CA MET A 231 -12.27 5.09 1.38
C MET A 231 -12.53 5.48 -0.08
N ILE A 232 -11.86 6.55 -0.52
CA ILE A 232 -11.73 6.93 -1.92
C ILE A 232 -10.33 6.51 -2.36
N THR A 233 -10.23 5.75 -3.42
CA THR A 233 -8.94 5.33 -3.98
C THR A 233 -9.05 5.18 -5.50
N ASP A 234 -7.99 4.70 -6.13
CA ASP A 234 -7.94 4.47 -7.57
C ASP A 234 -7.34 3.09 -7.89
N TYR A 235 -6.09 3.04 -8.32
CA TYR A 235 -5.37 1.82 -8.71
C TYR A 235 -4.47 1.27 -7.58
N SER A 236 -4.86 1.54 -6.34
CA SER A 236 -4.06 1.21 -5.16
C SER A 236 -4.42 -0.16 -4.58
N SER A 237 -3.39 -0.88 -4.13
CA SER A 237 -3.57 -2.11 -3.36
C SER A 237 -4.09 -1.89 -1.94
N THR A 238 -4.20 -0.65 -1.48
CA THR A 238 -4.75 -0.29 -0.15
C THR A 238 -6.19 -0.78 0.03
N MET A 239 -6.94 -0.90 -1.07
CA MET A 239 -8.30 -1.43 -1.06
C MET A 239 -8.40 -2.82 -0.41
N PHE A 240 -7.40 -3.68 -0.63
CA PHE A 240 -7.41 -5.04 -0.07
C PHE A 240 -7.24 -5.04 1.45
N ASP A 241 -6.48 -4.10 1.99
CA ASP A 241 -6.33 -3.95 3.43
C ASP A 241 -7.58 -3.32 4.04
N TYR A 242 -8.11 -2.26 3.43
CA TYR A 242 -9.33 -1.58 3.88
C TYR A 242 -10.57 -2.50 3.84
N ALA A 243 -10.65 -3.41 2.87
CA ALA A 243 -11.74 -4.39 2.74
C ALA A 243 -11.95 -5.25 3.99
N ASN A 244 -10.92 -5.44 4.83
CA ASN A 244 -11.06 -6.15 6.11
C ASN A 244 -12.04 -5.47 7.08
N LEU A 245 -12.29 -4.17 6.92
CA LEU A 245 -13.26 -3.43 7.73
C LEU A 245 -14.70 -3.53 7.23
N MET A 246 -14.91 -4.09 6.03
CA MET A 246 -16.23 -4.17 5.36
C MET A 246 -16.93 -2.82 5.25
N ARG A 247 -16.17 -1.75 5.11
CA ARG A 247 -16.66 -0.38 4.92
C ARG A 247 -16.69 -0.01 3.45
N PRO A 248 -17.53 0.96 3.03
CA PRO A 248 -17.65 1.40 1.65
C PRO A 248 -16.32 1.87 1.05
N MET A 249 -16.14 1.58 -0.25
CA MET A 249 -15.05 2.11 -1.07
C MET A 249 -15.60 2.69 -2.36
N VAL A 250 -15.00 3.79 -2.83
CA VAL A 250 -15.28 4.37 -4.14
C VAL A 250 -13.98 4.47 -4.92
N PHE A 251 -14.01 4.04 -6.17
CA PHE A 251 -12.84 4.05 -7.06
C PHE A 251 -12.93 5.24 -8.01
N HIS A 252 -12.19 6.32 -7.70
CA HIS A 252 -12.17 7.52 -8.52
C HIS A 252 -11.06 7.41 -9.58
N MET A 253 -11.47 7.02 -10.80
CA MET A 253 -10.58 6.69 -11.91
C MET A 253 -10.76 7.67 -13.07
N TYR A 254 -10.63 8.98 -12.80
CA TYR A 254 -10.83 10.06 -13.77
C TYR A 254 -9.85 10.02 -14.95
N ASP A 255 -8.70 9.39 -14.78
CA ASP A 255 -7.64 9.26 -15.78
C ASP A 255 -7.51 7.83 -16.35
N ALA A 256 -8.56 7.00 -16.28
CA ALA A 256 -8.52 5.59 -16.64
C ALA A 256 -7.97 5.31 -18.05
N ASP A 257 -8.22 6.18 -19.01
CA ASP A 257 -7.81 5.98 -20.39
C ASP A 257 -6.30 6.23 -20.59
N SER A 258 -5.74 7.24 -19.91
CA SER A 258 -4.30 7.51 -19.91
C SER A 258 -3.55 6.48 -19.06
N TYR A 259 -4.13 6.09 -17.92
CA TYR A 259 -3.53 5.12 -17.01
C TYR A 259 -3.33 3.74 -17.66
N LYS A 260 -4.24 3.29 -18.52
CA LYS A 260 -4.12 2.01 -19.25
C LYS A 260 -2.90 1.97 -20.17
N GLN A 261 -2.46 3.11 -20.70
CA GLN A 261 -1.31 3.19 -21.59
C GLN A 261 0.03 3.15 -20.84
N ASP A 262 0.06 3.67 -19.62
CA ASP A 262 1.30 3.86 -18.84
C ASP A 262 1.63 2.70 -17.89
N VAL A 263 0.74 1.69 -17.75
CA VAL A 263 0.86 0.71 -16.67
C VAL A 263 1.02 -0.73 -17.18
N ARG A 264 1.86 -1.44 -16.45
CA ARG A 264 2.17 -2.88 -16.56
C ARG A 264 0.98 -3.83 -16.47
N GLY A 265 -0.27 -3.32 -16.60
CA GLY A 265 -1.51 -4.09 -16.53
C GLY A 265 -2.00 -4.35 -15.11
N LEU A 266 -3.30 -4.64 -15.00
CA LEU A 266 -3.96 -4.99 -13.75
C LEU A 266 -4.28 -6.49 -13.73
N TYR A 267 -4.37 -7.08 -12.52
CA TYR A 267 -4.86 -8.45 -12.32
C TYR A 267 -6.40 -8.51 -12.21
N LEU A 268 -7.04 -7.43 -11.75
CA LEU A 268 -8.48 -7.30 -11.70
C LEU A 268 -8.96 -6.33 -12.76
N SER A 269 -10.06 -6.65 -13.39
CA SER A 269 -10.79 -5.71 -14.24
C SER A 269 -11.56 -4.69 -13.39
N PRO A 270 -11.95 -3.55 -13.95
CA PRO A 270 -12.75 -2.57 -13.23
C PRO A 270 -14.06 -3.14 -12.65
N GLU A 271 -14.66 -4.10 -13.34
CA GLU A 271 -15.93 -4.73 -12.95
C GLU A 271 -15.79 -5.65 -11.72
N GLU A 272 -14.57 -6.06 -11.40
CA GLU A 272 -14.25 -6.91 -10.23
C GLU A 272 -13.92 -6.09 -8.97
N LEU A 273 -13.91 -4.75 -9.06
CA LEU A 273 -13.63 -3.90 -7.92
C LEU A 273 -14.84 -3.84 -6.96
N PRO A 274 -14.60 -3.83 -5.65
CA PRO A 274 -15.67 -3.95 -4.65
C PRO A 274 -16.38 -2.61 -4.34
N GLY A 275 -16.59 -1.76 -5.32
CA GLY A 275 -17.26 -0.47 -5.15
C GLY A 275 -17.46 0.26 -6.49
N PRO A 276 -18.25 1.34 -6.49
CA PRO A 276 -18.52 2.10 -7.69
C PRO A 276 -17.26 2.77 -8.24
N ILE A 277 -17.15 2.81 -9.56
CA ILE A 277 -16.12 3.56 -10.28
C ILE A 277 -16.72 4.90 -10.70
N THR A 278 -15.99 5.98 -10.51
CA THR A 278 -16.37 7.34 -10.86
C THR A 278 -15.27 8.03 -11.66
N LYS A 279 -15.65 8.92 -12.56
CA LYS A 279 -14.73 9.65 -13.43
C LYS A 279 -14.78 11.17 -13.25
N THR A 280 -15.88 11.66 -12.68
CA THR A 280 -16.09 13.09 -12.42
C THR A 280 -16.34 13.33 -10.93
N GLU A 281 -16.16 14.57 -10.48
CA GLU A 281 -16.47 14.98 -9.09
C GLU A 281 -17.95 14.75 -8.77
N GLN A 282 -18.86 15.04 -9.70
CA GLN A 282 -20.29 14.85 -9.49
C GLN A 282 -20.63 13.36 -9.28
N GLU A 283 -20.09 12.47 -10.11
CA GLU A 283 -20.26 11.02 -9.93
C GLU A 283 -19.72 10.55 -8.58
N LEU A 284 -18.58 11.12 -8.15
CA LEU A 284 -17.96 10.80 -6.87
C LEU A 284 -18.83 11.24 -5.70
N VAL A 285 -19.33 12.47 -5.72
CA VAL A 285 -20.29 12.99 -4.72
C VAL A 285 -21.53 12.11 -4.63
N ASP A 286 -22.12 11.80 -5.78
CA ASP A 286 -23.30 10.94 -5.86
C ASP A 286 -23.03 9.53 -5.32
N ALA A 287 -21.83 9.00 -5.57
CA ALA A 287 -21.43 7.70 -5.05
C ALA A 287 -21.23 7.71 -3.52
N ILE A 288 -20.62 8.77 -2.98
CA ILE A 288 -20.44 8.95 -1.53
C ILE A 288 -21.78 9.07 -0.81
N HIS A 289 -22.71 9.85 -1.35
CA HIS A 289 -24.03 10.04 -0.74
C HIS A 289 -24.89 8.78 -0.72
N ARG A 290 -24.62 7.82 -1.61
CA ARG A 290 -25.34 6.52 -1.67
C ARG A 290 -24.82 5.50 -0.66
N GLN A 291 -23.69 5.76 0.02
CA GLN A 291 -23.11 4.90 1.05
C GLN A 291 -23.51 5.33 2.46
#